data_15aed6428e8fe179e81c9454b9df5793
#
_entry.id   15aed6428e8fe179e81c9454b9df5793
#
_cell.length_a   1.000
_cell.length_b   1.000
_cell.length_c   1.000
_cell.angle_alpha   90.00
_cell.angle_beta   90.00
_cell.angle_gamma   90.00
#
_symmetry.space_group_name_H-M   'P 1'
#
loop_
_entity.id
_entity.type
_entity.pdbx_description
1 polymer ?
#
loop_
_entity_poly.entity_id
_entity_poly.type
_entity_poly.pdbx_seq_one_letter_code
_entity_poly.pdbx_strand_id
1 'polypeptide(L)'
;MRVLVTMSGDLFHYGHVNLLKNIKNDYPKSIIILGLHNDEDITNYKRKPILNFFERKSVIESCKYVDELFECPLNITKELIRDKKIDLIVHGHPVSEHEKYRFLWENNEDMFKRYDYTEGISTTEIIDRVKNNI
;
A
#
# COMPACT_ATOMS: atom_id res chain seq x y z
N MET A 1 16.54 8.23 -3.28
CA MET A 1 15.19 8.19 -3.87
C MET A 1 14.17 7.90 -2.79
N ARG A 2 13.11 8.66 -2.75
CA ARG A 2 12.02 8.50 -1.79
C ARG A 2 10.81 7.90 -2.51
N VAL A 3 10.40 6.72 -2.10
CA VAL A 3 9.33 5.94 -2.76
C VAL A 3 8.12 5.89 -1.85
N LEU A 4 6.99 6.41 -2.33
CA LEU A 4 5.71 6.32 -1.63
C LEU A 4 5.00 5.03 -2.07
N VAL A 5 4.67 4.20 -1.09
CA VAL A 5 3.86 2.99 -1.32
C VAL A 5 2.56 3.17 -0.55
N THR A 6 1.43 3.19 -1.25
CA THR A 6 0.13 3.34 -0.60
C THR A 6 -0.53 1.98 -0.44
N MET A 7 -1.24 1.78 0.67
CA MET A 7 -1.99 0.54 0.90
C MET A 7 -3.00 0.68 2.04
N SER A 8 -3.97 -0.22 2.04
CA SER A 8 -4.85 -0.44 3.20
C SER A 8 -4.11 -1.19 4.29
N GLY A 9 -3.29 -2.16 3.93
CA GLY A 9 -2.46 -2.91 4.86
C GLY A 9 -3.24 -3.74 5.88
N ASP A 10 -4.50 -4.09 5.57
CA ASP A 10 -5.33 -4.85 6.49
C ASP A 10 -4.84 -6.29 6.59
N LEU A 11 -4.73 -6.82 7.82
CA LEU A 11 -4.15 -8.12 8.09
C LEU A 11 -2.76 -8.26 7.45
N PHE A 12 -1.94 -7.24 7.58
CA PHE A 12 -0.62 -7.15 6.94
C PHE A 12 0.06 -8.51 6.88
N HIS A 13 0.34 -8.98 5.67
CA HIS A 13 0.77 -10.35 5.42
C HIS A 13 1.98 -10.41 4.49
N TYR A 14 2.41 -11.62 4.18
CA TYR A 14 3.62 -11.84 3.40
C TYR A 14 3.53 -11.23 1.98
N GLY A 15 2.34 -11.12 1.41
CA GLY A 15 2.16 -10.45 0.11
C GLY A 15 2.52 -8.97 0.16
N HIS A 16 2.13 -8.28 1.23
CA HIS A 16 2.52 -6.89 1.46
C HIS A 16 4.05 -6.76 1.67
N VAL A 17 4.61 -7.66 2.47
CA VAL A 17 6.07 -7.67 2.72
C VAL A 17 6.83 -7.90 1.42
N ASN A 18 6.35 -8.83 0.59
CA ASN A 18 6.98 -9.15 -0.68
C ASN A 18 6.98 -7.97 -1.65
N LEU A 19 5.90 -7.20 -1.68
CA LEU A 19 5.84 -5.95 -2.45
C LEU A 19 6.96 -5.00 -2.03
N LEU A 20 7.08 -4.76 -0.72
CA LEU A 20 8.10 -3.86 -0.17
C LEU A 20 9.50 -4.37 -0.45
N LYS A 21 9.71 -5.68 -0.32
CA LYS A 21 10.98 -6.33 -0.64
C LYS A 21 11.35 -6.15 -2.10
N ASN A 22 10.39 -6.32 -3.02
CA ASN A 22 10.62 -6.15 -4.45
C ASN A 22 11.01 -4.71 -4.79
N ILE A 23 10.39 -3.74 -4.13
CA ILE A 23 10.77 -2.33 -4.30
C ILE A 23 12.21 -2.10 -3.85
N LYS A 24 12.61 -2.64 -2.71
CA LYS A 24 13.99 -2.52 -2.23
C LYS A 24 14.97 -3.21 -3.16
N ASN A 25 14.59 -4.33 -3.77
CA ASN A 25 15.44 -5.01 -4.75
C ASN A 25 15.64 -4.16 -6.00
N ASP A 26 14.57 -3.51 -6.48
CA ASP A 26 14.64 -2.65 -7.67
C ASP A 26 15.35 -1.33 -7.38
N TYR A 27 15.20 -0.81 -6.17
CA TYR A 27 15.77 0.48 -5.73
C TYR A 27 16.49 0.29 -4.39
N PRO A 28 17.70 -0.31 -4.37
CA PRO A 28 18.36 -0.72 -3.11
C PRO A 28 18.65 0.41 -2.13
N LYS A 29 18.82 1.63 -2.64
CA LYS A 29 19.12 2.80 -1.80
C LYS A 29 17.89 3.66 -1.52
N SER A 30 16.69 3.17 -1.86
CA SER A 30 15.48 3.94 -1.66
C SER A 30 15.08 4.02 -0.18
N ILE A 31 14.39 5.10 0.14
CA ILE A 31 13.68 5.26 1.41
C ILE A 31 12.23 4.96 1.11
N ILE A 32 11.68 3.95 1.74
CA ILE A 32 10.28 3.56 1.57
C ILE A 32 9.42 4.30 2.58
N ILE A 33 8.50 5.11 2.05
CA ILE A 33 7.52 5.85 2.82
C ILE A 33 6.18 5.16 2.60
N LEU A 34 5.61 4.57 3.65
CA LEU A 34 4.34 3.87 3.53
C LEU A 34 3.19 4.82 3.84
N GLY A 35 2.35 5.03 2.84
CA GLY A 35 1.12 5.80 2.98
C GLY A 35 -0.02 4.85 3.34
N LEU A 36 -0.45 4.89 4.60
CA LEU A 36 -1.48 4.00 5.11
C LEU A 36 -2.83 4.69 5.11
N HIS A 37 -3.83 4.08 4.50
CA HIS A 37 -5.18 4.65 4.43
C HIS A 37 -5.90 4.49 5.78
N ASN A 38 -6.74 5.48 6.12
CA ASN A 38 -7.54 5.42 7.35
C ASN A 38 -8.76 4.51 7.18
N ASP A 39 -9.41 4.21 8.29
CA ASP A 39 -10.53 3.25 8.32
C ASP A 39 -11.72 3.73 7.48
N GLU A 40 -12.03 5.03 7.55
CA GLU A 40 -13.16 5.61 6.82
C GLU A 40 -12.96 5.50 5.30
N ASP A 41 -11.77 5.86 4.81
CA ASP A 41 -11.46 5.79 3.38
C ASP A 41 -11.55 4.36 2.88
N ILE A 42 -11.01 3.40 3.62
CA ILE A 42 -11.07 1.98 3.23
C ILE A 42 -12.52 1.50 3.19
N THR A 43 -13.31 1.86 4.20
CA THR A 43 -14.73 1.48 4.26
C THR A 43 -15.50 1.98 3.06
N ASN A 44 -15.19 3.20 2.61
CA ASN A 44 -15.92 3.83 1.51
C ASN A 44 -15.61 3.21 0.14
N TYR A 45 -14.39 2.70 -0.09
CA TYR A 45 -14.08 2.18 -1.42
C TYR A 45 -13.93 0.66 -1.50
N LYS A 46 -13.80 -0.02 -0.37
CA LYS A 46 -13.71 -1.48 -0.32
C LYS A 46 -14.73 -2.05 0.67
N ARG A 47 -14.33 -2.09 1.94
CA ARG A 47 -15.09 -2.63 3.06
C ARG A 47 -14.46 -2.15 4.36
N LYS A 48 -15.20 -2.29 5.47
CA LYS A 48 -14.64 -1.99 6.79
C LYS A 48 -13.40 -2.87 7.04
N PRO A 49 -12.25 -2.29 7.39
CA PRO A 49 -11.07 -3.09 7.69
C PRO A 49 -11.28 -3.95 8.93
N ILE A 50 -10.61 -5.11 8.96
CA ILE A 50 -10.64 -6.01 10.12
C ILE A 50 -9.85 -5.40 11.27
N LEU A 51 -8.66 -4.85 10.96
CA LEU A 51 -7.84 -4.14 11.94
C LEU A 51 -8.00 -2.63 11.74
N ASN A 52 -8.13 -1.89 12.84
CA ASN A 52 -8.22 -0.43 12.77
C ASN A 52 -6.86 0.18 12.40
N PHE A 53 -6.85 1.47 12.11
CA PHE A 53 -5.65 2.18 11.66
C PHE A 53 -4.47 1.98 12.61
N PHE A 54 -4.69 2.16 13.91
CA PHE A 54 -3.63 2.03 14.90
C PHE A 54 -3.03 0.61 14.92
N GLU A 55 -3.89 -0.40 14.84
CA GLU A 55 -3.45 -1.81 14.82
C GLU A 55 -2.63 -2.10 13.56
N ARG A 56 -3.10 -1.64 12.41
CA ARG A 56 -2.38 -1.80 11.14
C ARG A 56 -1.03 -1.08 11.16
N LYS A 57 -1.03 0.16 11.60
CA LYS A 57 0.17 0.99 11.71
C LYS A 57 1.22 0.33 12.60
N SER A 58 0.81 -0.17 13.76
CA SER A 58 1.73 -0.78 14.74
C SER A 58 2.46 -1.99 14.17
N VAL A 59 1.78 -2.82 13.37
CA VAL A 59 2.40 -3.98 12.74
C VAL A 59 3.30 -3.54 11.58
N ILE A 60 2.80 -2.68 10.71
CA ILE A 60 3.50 -2.31 9.48
C ILE A 60 4.79 -1.55 9.76
N GLU A 61 4.78 -0.63 10.72
CA GLU A 61 6.00 0.13 11.04
C GLU A 61 7.11 -0.73 11.64
N SER A 62 6.79 -1.97 12.05
CA SER A 62 7.77 -2.95 12.52
C SER A 62 8.45 -3.70 11.37
N CYS A 63 7.95 -3.56 10.15
CA CYS A 63 8.54 -4.20 8.98
C CYS A 63 9.88 -3.55 8.63
N LYS A 64 10.92 -4.36 8.46
CA LYS A 64 12.28 -3.87 8.18
C LYS A 64 12.41 -3.09 6.87
N TYR A 65 11.45 -3.22 5.95
CA TYR A 65 11.48 -2.52 4.67
C TYR A 65 10.78 -1.15 4.72
N VAL A 66 10.12 -0.82 5.81
CA VAL A 66 9.41 0.46 5.97
C VAL A 66 10.32 1.43 6.73
N ASP A 67 10.65 2.55 6.08
CA ASP A 67 11.49 3.58 6.69
C ASP A 67 10.65 4.66 7.37
N GLU A 68 9.53 5.05 6.76
CA GLU A 68 8.61 6.04 7.30
C GLU A 68 7.17 5.57 7.04
N LEU A 69 6.25 5.99 7.89
CA LEU A 69 4.83 5.69 7.72
C LEU A 69 3.99 6.90 8.14
N PHE A 70 2.97 7.21 7.35
CA PHE A 70 2.04 8.29 7.67
C PHE A 70 0.63 7.95 7.21
N GLU A 71 -0.36 8.62 7.78
CA GLU A 71 -1.74 8.50 7.32
C GLU A 71 -1.87 9.21 5.99
N CYS A 72 -2.20 8.46 4.93
CA CYS A 72 -2.19 8.95 3.57
C CYS A 72 -3.61 9.04 3.02
N PRO A 73 -4.02 10.19 2.44
CA PRO A 73 -5.30 10.26 1.75
C PRO A 73 -5.28 9.40 0.50
N LEU A 74 -6.47 9.02 0.01
CA LEU A 74 -6.58 8.24 -1.23
C LEU A 74 -6.05 9.03 -2.43
N ASN A 75 -6.36 10.32 -2.49
CA ASN A 75 -5.93 11.18 -3.57
C ASN A 75 -4.54 11.78 -3.26
N ILE A 76 -3.57 11.52 -4.13
CA ILE A 76 -2.20 11.99 -3.93
C ILE A 76 -2.00 13.29 -4.71
N THR A 77 -1.96 14.39 -3.95
CA THR A 77 -1.84 15.73 -4.51
C THR A 77 -0.39 16.10 -4.82
N LYS A 78 -0.20 17.09 -5.69
CA LYS A 78 1.13 17.65 -5.97
C LYS A 78 1.76 18.24 -4.72
N GLU A 79 0.94 18.80 -3.83
CA GLU A 79 1.38 19.34 -2.56
C GLU A 79 1.96 18.26 -1.66
N LEU A 80 1.28 17.11 -1.55
CA LEU A 80 1.75 15.96 -0.77
C LEU A 80 3.10 15.46 -1.32
N ILE A 81 3.19 15.33 -2.64
CA ILE A 81 4.42 14.88 -3.32
C ILE A 81 5.58 15.81 -2.98
N ARG A 82 5.35 17.11 -3.04
CA ARG A 82 6.36 18.12 -2.74
C ARG A 82 6.75 18.09 -1.26
N ASP A 83 5.76 18.09 -0.37
CA ASP A 83 6.01 18.16 1.08
C ASP A 83 6.73 16.93 1.60
N LYS A 84 6.41 15.76 1.08
CA LYS A 84 7.07 14.49 1.44
C LYS A 84 8.29 14.19 0.59
N LYS A 85 8.58 15.02 -0.41
CA LYS A 85 9.71 14.86 -1.34
C LYS A 85 9.69 13.51 -2.03
N ILE A 86 8.54 13.14 -2.57
CA ILE A 86 8.33 11.84 -3.22
C ILE A 86 8.91 11.86 -4.63
N ASP A 87 9.71 10.85 -4.96
CA ASP A 87 10.29 10.66 -6.29
C ASP A 87 9.54 9.63 -7.11
N LEU A 88 8.91 8.65 -6.48
CA LEU A 88 8.18 7.57 -7.14
C LEU A 88 6.99 7.16 -6.28
N ILE A 89 5.86 6.91 -6.94
CA ILE A 89 4.64 6.38 -6.30
C ILE A 89 4.45 4.95 -6.75
N VAL A 90 4.24 4.04 -5.82
CA VAL A 90 4.06 2.61 -6.11
C VAL A 90 2.76 2.11 -5.49
N HIS A 91 2.07 1.26 -6.22
CA HIS A 91 0.91 0.52 -5.70
C HIS A 91 0.90 -0.89 -6.28
N GLY A 92 0.57 -1.87 -5.43
CA GLY A 92 0.41 -3.26 -5.85
C GLY A 92 -1.03 -3.55 -6.26
N HIS A 93 -1.24 -3.89 -7.52
CA HIS A 93 -2.53 -4.34 -8.04
C HIS A 93 -2.32 -5.00 -9.41
N PRO A 94 -3.23 -5.93 -9.80
CA PRO A 94 -3.10 -6.56 -11.12
C PRO A 94 -3.43 -5.58 -12.24
N VAL A 95 -2.91 -5.83 -13.44
CA VAL A 95 -3.19 -5.01 -14.63
C VAL A 95 -4.69 -4.85 -14.86
N SER A 96 -5.46 -5.91 -14.63
CA SER A 96 -6.91 -5.90 -14.83
C SER A 96 -7.66 -4.92 -13.93
N GLU A 97 -7.04 -4.49 -12.82
CA GLU A 97 -7.64 -3.56 -11.89
C GLU A 97 -7.03 -2.16 -11.95
N HIS A 98 -6.18 -1.89 -12.94
CA HIS A 98 -5.48 -0.61 -13.01
C HIS A 98 -6.43 0.59 -13.03
N GLU A 99 -7.51 0.51 -13.78
CA GLU A 99 -8.53 1.58 -13.84
C GLU A 99 -9.24 1.80 -12.49
N LYS A 100 -9.44 0.74 -11.72
CA LYS A 100 -10.03 0.83 -10.38
C LYS A 100 -9.22 1.74 -9.45
N TYR A 101 -7.91 1.79 -9.66
CA TYR A 101 -6.99 2.58 -8.84
C TYR A 101 -6.58 3.90 -9.49
N ARG A 102 -7.34 4.36 -10.49
CA ARG A 102 -7.07 5.61 -11.22
C ARG A 102 -6.88 6.81 -10.29
N PHE A 103 -7.59 6.85 -9.18
CA PHE A 103 -7.47 7.93 -8.20
C PHE A 103 -6.05 8.08 -7.63
N LEU A 104 -5.22 7.04 -7.71
CA LEU A 104 -3.83 7.08 -7.25
C LEU A 104 -2.88 7.65 -8.29
N TRP A 105 -3.09 7.35 -9.57
CA TRP A 105 -2.10 7.62 -10.61
C TRP A 105 -2.51 8.65 -11.65
N GLU A 106 -3.76 9.02 -11.74
CA GLU A 106 -4.30 9.84 -12.84
C GLU A 106 -3.50 11.11 -13.14
N ASN A 107 -3.07 11.85 -12.13
CA ASN A 107 -2.33 13.10 -12.31
C ASN A 107 -0.82 12.94 -12.10
N ASN A 108 -0.34 11.71 -11.94
CA ASN A 108 1.05 11.43 -11.58
C ASN A 108 1.63 10.26 -12.39
N GLU A 109 1.16 10.07 -13.63
CA GLU A 109 1.52 8.91 -14.45
C GLU A 109 3.02 8.77 -14.68
N ASP A 110 3.73 9.88 -14.83
CA ASP A 110 5.17 9.92 -15.09
C ASP A 110 6.01 9.43 -13.90
N MET A 111 5.43 9.42 -12.71
CA MET A 111 6.13 8.98 -11.50
C MET A 111 5.40 7.85 -10.78
N PHE A 112 4.50 7.16 -11.47
CA PHE A 112 3.74 6.04 -10.91
C PHE A 112 4.24 4.72 -11.48
N LYS A 113 4.42 3.71 -10.61
CA LYS A 113 4.80 2.37 -11.01
C LYS A 113 3.87 1.35 -10.34
N ARG A 114 3.28 0.48 -11.16
CA ARG A 114 2.46 -0.63 -10.69
C ARG A 114 3.34 -1.86 -10.45
N TYR A 115 3.05 -2.57 -9.36
CA TYR A 115 3.60 -3.91 -9.12
C TYR A 115 2.45 -4.92 -9.10
N ASP A 116 2.73 -6.16 -9.49
CA ASP A 116 1.75 -7.23 -9.42
C ASP A 116 1.57 -7.70 -7.97
N TYR A 117 0.42 -8.30 -7.68
CA TYR A 117 0.20 -8.99 -6.40
C TYR A 117 1.06 -10.24 -6.34
N THR A 118 1.43 -10.64 -5.12
CA THR A 118 1.97 -11.97 -4.86
C THR A 118 0.84 -12.98 -5.01
N GLU A 119 1.04 -14.01 -5.84
CA GLU A 119 0.05 -15.05 -6.05
C GLU A 119 -0.17 -15.88 -4.78
N GLY A 120 -1.41 -16.32 -4.58
CA GLY A 120 -1.79 -17.26 -3.51
C GLY A 120 -2.04 -16.64 -2.15
N ILE A 121 -1.93 -15.31 -2.02
CA ILE A 121 -2.24 -14.64 -0.77
C ILE A 121 -2.84 -13.25 -1.01
N SER A 122 -3.87 -12.92 -0.25
CA SER A 122 -4.48 -11.60 -0.18
C SER A 122 -5.24 -11.51 1.14
N THR A 123 -5.64 -10.32 1.52
CA THR A 123 -6.46 -10.13 2.73
C THR A 123 -7.76 -10.91 2.63
N THR A 124 -8.41 -10.88 1.45
CA THR A 124 -9.64 -11.65 1.20
C THR A 124 -9.40 -13.15 1.36
N GLU A 125 -8.29 -13.66 0.81
CA GLU A 125 -7.91 -15.08 0.95
C GLU A 125 -7.74 -15.48 2.41
N ILE A 126 -7.09 -14.65 3.21
CA ILE A 126 -6.89 -14.91 4.64
C ILE A 126 -8.23 -14.96 5.36
N ILE A 127 -9.14 -14.04 5.08
CA ILE A 127 -10.47 -14.00 5.67
C ILE A 127 -11.22 -15.30 5.33
N ASP A 128 -11.14 -15.74 4.08
CA ASP A 128 -11.78 -16.97 3.63
C ASP A 128 -11.20 -18.21 4.34
N ARG A 129 -9.88 -18.25 4.52
CA ARG A 129 -9.23 -19.33 5.30
C ARG A 129 -9.74 -19.37 6.73
N VAL A 130 -9.89 -18.21 7.37
CA VAL A 130 -10.42 -18.14 8.74
C VAL A 130 -11.85 -18.67 8.78
N LYS A 131 -12.71 -18.24 7.87
CA LYS A 131 -14.10 -18.70 7.79
C LYS A 131 -14.19 -20.22 7.58
N ASN A 132 -13.30 -20.77 6.74
CA ASN A 132 -13.34 -22.18 6.38
C ASN A 132 -12.70 -23.10 7.44
N ASN A 133 -11.94 -22.56 8.38
CA ASN A 133 -11.22 -23.32 9.40
C ASN A 133 -11.80 -23.17 10.81
N ILE A 134 -12.95 -22.55 10.94
CA ILE A 134 -13.62 -22.38 12.25
C ILE A 134 -14.80 -23.35 12.42
#